data_2265f70f0348202ed3d8f280a016c0b6
#
_entry.id   2265f70f0348202ed3d8f280a016c0b6
#
_cell.length_a   1.000
_cell.length_b   1.000
_cell.length_c   1.000
_cell.angle_alpha   90.00
_cell.angle_beta   90.00
_cell.angle_gamma   90.00
#
_symmetry.space_group_name_H-M   'P 1'
#
loop_
_entity.id
_entity.type
_entity.pdbx_description
1 polymer ?
#
loop_
_entity_poly.entity_id
_entity_poly.type
_entity_poly.pdbx_seq_one_letter_code
_entity_poly.pdbx_strand_id
1 'polypeptide(L)'
;MPEPHERRTRICHPITRAFACLCVLFSFASGTMAGEVSIGVAANFTDTTRELIRHFEAETGHQVSASFGSTGKLYAQIRNGAPFDVFMAADVFRPELIEEAQAGVNGTRFTYARGKLVLWSPAPDAFEDAPRYLEQQPFARLAIANPKTAPYGLAAQQVLEHIGQWQPLQPKLVRGDSIAQTFQFVVSRNAQAGFVAASQVKVWDEDAGTLWQVPQAYYQPIDQQAILLNRGASNEAARAWMDFLKSDTAIGIIRSYGYDQGHDAIN
;
A
#
# COMPACT_ATOMS: atom_id res chain seq x y z
N MET A 1 -37.00 -64.20 -85.91
CA MET A 1 -35.86 -63.35 -86.12
C MET A 1 -35.83 -62.39 -84.96
N PRO A 2 -35.03 -62.57 -83.97
CA PRO A 2 -34.90 -61.63 -82.88
C PRO A 2 -33.59 -60.87 -82.95
N GLU A 3 -33.66 -59.59 -82.67
CA GLU A 3 -32.56 -58.64 -82.55
C GLU A 3 -31.71 -58.85 -81.30
N PRO A 4 -30.44 -58.48 -81.31
CA PRO A 4 -29.55 -58.64 -80.17
C PRO A 4 -29.65 -57.51 -79.14
N HIS A 5 -29.68 -57.86 -77.85
CA HIS A 5 -29.62 -56.98 -76.72
C HIS A 5 -28.23 -56.40 -76.55
N GLU A 6 -28.11 -55.09 -76.62
CA GLU A 6 -26.96 -54.34 -76.20
C GLU A 6 -26.87 -54.29 -74.66
N ARG A 7 -25.75 -54.77 -74.08
CA ARG A 7 -25.42 -54.66 -72.67
C ARG A 7 -24.70 -53.34 -72.43
N ARG A 8 -25.37 -52.43 -71.78
CA ARG A 8 -24.75 -51.23 -71.23
C ARG A 8 -23.98 -51.58 -69.94
N THR A 9 -22.67 -51.53 -70.01
CA THR A 9 -21.78 -51.55 -68.83
C THR A 9 -21.90 -50.27 -68.08
N ARG A 10 -22.36 -50.30 -66.78
CA ARG A 10 -22.33 -49.22 -65.89
C ARG A 10 -20.97 -49.16 -65.24
N ILE A 11 -20.25 -48.06 -65.47
CA ILE A 11 -19.02 -47.71 -64.82
C ILE A 11 -19.38 -47.11 -63.46
N CYS A 12 -19.10 -47.82 -62.37
CA CYS A 12 -19.16 -47.26 -60.99
C CYS A 12 -17.93 -46.42 -60.71
N HIS A 13 -18.12 -45.12 -60.52
CA HIS A 13 -17.07 -44.27 -60.01
C HIS A 13 -17.10 -44.36 -58.45
N PRO A 14 -15.98 -44.61 -57.73
CA PRO A 14 -15.92 -44.50 -56.31
C PRO A 14 -15.84 -43.00 -55.89
N ILE A 15 -16.88 -42.49 -55.24
CA ILE A 15 -16.88 -41.23 -54.63
C ILE A 15 -16.06 -41.33 -53.31
N THR A 16 -14.81 -40.87 -53.38
CA THR A 16 -13.92 -40.73 -52.24
C THR A 16 -14.47 -39.61 -51.36
N ARG A 17 -15.17 -39.91 -50.24
CA ARG A 17 -15.55 -38.96 -49.22
C ARG A 17 -14.30 -38.59 -48.40
N ALA A 18 -13.70 -37.47 -48.72
CA ALA A 18 -12.71 -36.82 -47.86
C ALA A 18 -13.43 -36.26 -46.62
N PHE A 19 -13.32 -36.93 -45.47
CA PHE A 19 -13.74 -36.45 -44.18
C PHE A 19 -12.67 -35.45 -43.71
N ALA A 20 -12.89 -34.16 -43.95
CA ALA A 20 -12.09 -33.10 -43.36
C ALA A 20 -12.43 -33.01 -41.88
N CYS A 21 -11.58 -33.61 -41.05
CA CYS A 21 -11.61 -33.43 -39.57
C CYS A 21 -11.20 -32.00 -39.25
N LEU A 22 -12.17 -31.10 -39.10
CA LEU A 22 -11.96 -29.73 -38.58
C LEU A 22 -11.77 -29.84 -37.08
N CYS A 23 -10.52 -30.00 -36.63
CA CYS A 23 -10.14 -29.84 -35.22
C CYS A 23 -10.29 -28.38 -34.85
N VAL A 24 -11.44 -28.00 -34.29
CA VAL A 24 -11.63 -26.73 -33.60
C VAL A 24 -10.84 -26.81 -32.30
N LEU A 25 -9.64 -26.23 -32.29
CA LEU A 25 -8.88 -25.96 -31.10
C LEU A 25 -9.66 -24.92 -30.26
N PHE A 26 -10.51 -25.41 -29.36
CA PHE A 26 -11.03 -24.61 -28.27
C PHE A 26 -9.84 -24.28 -27.37
N SER A 27 -9.21 -23.13 -27.63
CA SER A 27 -8.33 -22.49 -26.64
C SER A 27 -9.21 -22.13 -25.44
N PHE A 28 -9.22 -22.99 -24.42
CA PHE A 28 -9.70 -22.59 -23.10
C PHE A 28 -8.80 -21.45 -22.64
N ALA A 29 -9.18 -20.23 -22.92
CA ALA A 29 -8.72 -19.08 -22.15
C ALA A 29 -9.18 -19.38 -20.71
N SER A 30 -8.25 -19.83 -19.88
CA SER A 30 -8.46 -19.88 -18.44
C SER A 30 -8.66 -18.43 -17.99
N GLY A 31 -9.89 -17.95 -18.08
CA GLY A 31 -10.27 -16.68 -17.47
C GLY A 31 -10.00 -16.83 -15.98
N THR A 32 -8.95 -16.20 -15.48
CA THR A 32 -8.76 -15.98 -14.05
C THR A 32 -10.05 -15.36 -13.54
N MET A 33 -10.79 -16.06 -12.68
CA MET A 33 -11.98 -15.52 -12.05
C MET A 33 -11.54 -14.29 -11.25
N ALA A 34 -12.16 -13.15 -11.53
CA ALA A 34 -11.95 -11.94 -10.75
C ALA A 34 -12.22 -12.24 -9.27
N GLY A 35 -11.20 -12.14 -8.45
CA GLY A 35 -11.29 -12.33 -7.00
C GLY A 35 -11.29 -10.98 -6.29
N GLU A 36 -11.65 -10.98 -5.00
CA GLU A 36 -11.59 -9.80 -4.14
C GLU A 36 -10.55 -10.03 -3.04
N VAL A 37 -9.73 -8.99 -2.75
CA VAL A 37 -8.79 -8.95 -1.64
C VAL A 37 -9.12 -7.81 -0.69
N SER A 38 -9.17 -8.12 0.62
CA SER A 38 -9.36 -7.12 1.67
C SER A 38 -8.04 -6.79 2.34
N ILE A 39 -7.64 -5.51 2.30
CA ILE A 39 -6.36 -5.07 2.83
C ILE A 39 -6.50 -4.04 3.96
N GLY A 40 -5.73 -4.22 5.04
CA GLY A 40 -5.59 -3.23 6.12
C GLY A 40 -4.32 -2.43 5.93
N VAL A 41 -4.41 -1.13 5.69
CA VAL A 41 -3.28 -0.28 5.25
C VAL A 41 -3.04 0.87 6.22
N ALA A 42 -1.78 1.10 6.56
CA ALA A 42 -1.37 2.25 7.36
C ALA A 42 -1.73 3.58 6.67
N ALA A 43 -2.32 4.50 7.43
CA ALA A 43 -2.96 5.71 6.90
C ALA A 43 -2.03 6.69 6.15
N ASN A 44 -0.71 6.62 6.38
CA ASN A 44 0.27 7.39 5.59
C ASN A 44 0.30 6.97 4.12
N PHE A 45 -0.09 5.72 3.83
CA PHE A 45 0.00 5.12 2.52
C PHE A 45 -1.31 5.19 1.71
N THR A 46 -2.29 5.95 2.20
CA THR A 46 -3.66 6.02 1.63
C THR A 46 -3.67 6.38 0.15
N ASP A 47 -3.05 7.49 -0.23
CA ASP A 47 -3.10 7.98 -1.61
C ASP A 47 -2.26 7.11 -2.55
N THR A 48 -1.10 6.65 -2.09
CA THR A 48 -0.28 5.66 -2.81
C THR A 48 -1.05 4.36 -3.04
N THR A 49 -1.78 3.88 -2.01
CA THR A 49 -2.59 2.65 -2.14
C THR A 49 -3.71 2.82 -3.16
N ARG A 50 -4.37 3.95 -3.21
CA ARG A 50 -5.43 4.20 -4.22
C ARG A 50 -4.88 4.11 -5.64
N GLU A 51 -3.70 4.64 -5.88
CA GLU A 51 -3.04 4.55 -7.18
C GLU A 51 -2.59 3.12 -7.49
N LEU A 52 -2.01 2.42 -6.52
CA LEU A 52 -1.66 1.00 -6.65
C LEU A 52 -2.88 0.13 -6.97
N ILE A 53 -4.02 0.35 -6.29
CA ILE A 53 -5.28 -0.35 -6.55
C ILE A 53 -5.71 -0.16 -8.00
N ARG A 54 -5.72 1.07 -8.49
CA ARG A 54 -6.12 1.37 -9.87
C ARG A 54 -5.30 0.58 -10.90
N HIS A 55 -3.98 0.50 -10.68
CA HIS A 55 -3.08 -0.25 -11.56
C HIS A 55 -3.29 -1.76 -11.43
N PHE A 56 -3.36 -2.27 -10.21
CA PHE A 56 -3.57 -3.69 -9.93
C PHE A 56 -4.89 -4.21 -10.52
N GLU A 57 -6.00 -3.49 -10.31
CA GLU A 57 -7.31 -3.87 -10.83
C GLU A 57 -7.36 -3.84 -12.36
N ALA A 58 -6.68 -2.87 -12.98
CA ALA A 58 -6.58 -2.79 -14.45
C ALA A 58 -5.73 -3.92 -15.04
N GLU A 59 -4.67 -4.34 -14.34
CA GLU A 59 -3.74 -5.39 -14.81
C GLU A 59 -4.30 -6.80 -14.60
N THR A 60 -4.98 -7.03 -13.46
CA THR A 60 -5.35 -8.39 -13.02
C THR A 60 -6.85 -8.70 -13.13
N GLY A 61 -7.69 -7.66 -13.16
CA GLY A 61 -9.15 -7.80 -13.04
C GLY A 61 -9.64 -8.11 -11.63
N HIS A 62 -8.75 -8.37 -10.65
CA HIS A 62 -9.14 -8.54 -9.26
C HIS A 62 -9.58 -7.20 -8.66
N GLN A 63 -10.41 -7.26 -7.59
CA GLN A 63 -10.89 -6.08 -6.87
C GLN A 63 -10.20 -5.97 -5.51
N VAL A 64 -9.95 -4.72 -5.05
CA VAL A 64 -9.30 -4.46 -3.76
C VAL A 64 -10.20 -3.62 -2.86
N SER A 65 -10.51 -4.16 -1.68
CA SER A 65 -11.18 -3.45 -0.60
C SER A 65 -10.16 -3.01 0.44
N ALA A 66 -9.90 -1.71 0.56
CA ALA A 66 -8.88 -1.16 1.46
C ALA A 66 -9.49 -0.45 2.66
N SER A 67 -8.99 -0.78 3.87
CA SER A 67 -9.30 -0.08 5.11
C SER A 67 -8.06 0.65 5.61
N PHE A 68 -8.20 1.93 5.94
CA PHE A 68 -7.08 2.77 6.36
C PHE A 68 -7.15 3.12 7.84
N GLY A 69 -6.01 3.02 8.54
CA GLY A 69 -5.93 3.34 9.96
C GLY A 69 -4.50 3.47 10.46
N SER A 70 -4.32 3.78 11.75
CA SER A 70 -2.97 3.65 12.33
C SER A 70 -2.58 2.18 12.40
N THR A 71 -1.31 1.90 12.19
CA THR A 71 -0.76 0.54 12.18
C THR A 71 -1.17 -0.25 13.45
N GLY A 72 -1.10 0.38 14.63
CA GLY A 72 -1.48 -0.27 15.89
C GLY A 72 -2.97 -0.57 16.03
N LYS A 73 -3.85 0.29 15.48
CA LYS A 73 -5.30 0.03 15.47
C LYS A 73 -5.65 -1.11 14.52
N LEU A 74 -5.05 -1.13 13.33
CA LEU A 74 -5.22 -2.23 12.36
C LEU A 74 -4.70 -3.55 12.95
N TYR A 75 -3.52 -3.55 13.57
CA TYR A 75 -2.99 -4.72 14.28
C TYR A 75 -3.99 -5.23 15.35
N ALA A 76 -4.54 -4.34 16.17
CA ALA A 76 -5.52 -4.73 17.17
C ALA A 76 -6.80 -5.31 16.54
N GLN A 77 -7.27 -4.76 15.42
CA GLN A 77 -8.41 -5.30 14.67
C GLN A 77 -8.11 -6.70 14.14
N ILE A 78 -6.93 -6.93 13.55
CA ILE A 78 -6.49 -8.25 13.06
C ILE A 78 -6.47 -9.27 14.20
N ARG A 79 -5.89 -8.89 15.35
CA ARG A 79 -5.86 -9.75 16.55
C ARG A 79 -7.27 -10.07 17.09
N ASN A 80 -8.26 -9.23 16.82
CA ASN A 80 -9.67 -9.43 17.15
C ASN A 80 -10.50 -10.02 16.00
N GLY A 81 -9.85 -10.57 14.95
CA GLY A 81 -10.52 -11.29 13.88
C GLY A 81 -11.08 -10.43 12.76
N ALA A 82 -10.60 -9.20 12.58
CA ALA A 82 -10.97 -8.40 11.42
C ALA A 82 -10.63 -9.13 10.11
N PRO A 83 -11.53 -9.12 9.11
CA PRO A 83 -11.43 -9.97 7.93
C PRO A 83 -10.50 -9.41 6.85
N PHE A 84 -9.27 -9.08 7.20
CA PHE A 84 -8.25 -8.69 6.22
C PHE A 84 -7.51 -9.91 5.67
N ASP A 85 -7.14 -9.85 4.41
CA ASP A 85 -6.30 -10.84 3.73
C ASP A 85 -4.82 -10.43 3.78
N VAL A 86 -4.56 -9.11 3.72
CA VAL A 86 -3.21 -8.54 3.76
C VAL A 86 -3.15 -7.41 4.77
N PHE A 87 -2.04 -7.33 5.51
CA PHE A 87 -1.72 -6.21 6.39
C PHE A 87 -0.51 -5.45 5.86
N MET A 88 -0.69 -4.14 5.61
CA MET A 88 0.34 -3.21 5.16
C MET A 88 0.61 -2.19 6.28
N ALA A 89 1.61 -2.48 7.10
CA ALA A 89 2.00 -1.71 8.26
C ALA A 89 2.99 -0.59 7.91
N ALA A 90 3.02 0.48 8.70
CA ALA A 90 4.07 1.49 8.63
C ALA A 90 5.24 1.22 9.60
N ASP A 91 5.40 0.00 10.06
CA ASP A 91 6.53 -0.48 10.84
C ASP A 91 6.86 -1.94 10.53
N VAL A 92 7.98 -2.40 11.08
CA VAL A 92 8.43 -3.80 11.04
C VAL A 92 7.81 -4.60 12.18
N PHE A 93 7.67 -3.97 13.34
CA PHE A 93 7.35 -4.61 14.62
C PHE A 93 6.00 -5.35 14.60
N ARG A 94 4.95 -4.72 14.09
CA ARG A 94 3.61 -5.34 14.12
C ARG A 94 3.42 -6.48 13.13
N PRO A 95 3.92 -6.41 11.89
CA PRO A 95 3.99 -7.59 11.00
C PRO A 95 4.80 -8.74 11.58
N GLU A 96 5.89 -8.46 12.30
CA GLU A 96 6.69 -9.47 13.01
C GLU A 96 5.87 -10.16 14.11
N LEU A 97 5.15 -9.41 14.95
CA LEU A 97 4.23 -9.96 15.94
C LEU A 97 3.11 -10.82 15.33
N ILE A 98 2.62 -10.47 14.12
CA ILE A 98 1.64 -11.29 13.38
C ILE A 98 2.26 -12.63 12.97
N GLU A 99 3.50 -12.60 12.47
CA GLU A 99 4.25 -13.79 12.04
C GLU A 99 4.56 -14.70 13.25
N GLU A 100 5.10 -14.15 14.35
CA GLU A 100 5.37 -14.87 15.60
C GLU A 100 4.12 -15.50 16.21
N ALA A 101 2.99 -14.81 16.15
CA ALA A 101 1.69 -15.32 16.61
C ALA A 101 1.06 -16.34 15.64
N GLN A 102 1.74 -16.71 14.55
CA GLN A 102 1.24 -17.60 13.51
C GLN A 102 -0.11 -17.15 12.92
N ALA A 103 -0.39 -15.84 12.92
CA ALA A 103 -1.58 -15.24 12.33
C ALA A 103 -1.37 -14.79 10.86
N GLY A 104 -0.15 -14.84 10.38
CA GLY A 104 0.27 -14.60 9.00
C GLY A 104 0.95 -15.82 8.39
N VAL A 105 1.02 -15.84 7.07
CA VAL A 105 1.71 -16.88 6.31
C VAL A 105 3.23 -16.64 6.39
N ASN A 106 3.94 -17.57 6.97
CA ASN A 106 5.38 -17.50 7.20
C ASN A 106 6.14 -17.21 5.88
N GLY A 107 7.12 -16.32 5.96
CA GLY A 107 7.99 -15.98 4.83
C GLY A 107 7.34 -15.07 3.78
N THR A 108 6.12 -14.57 4.02
CA THR A 108 5.47 -13.60 3.12
C THR A 108 5.72 -12.15 3.51
N ARG A 109 6.31 -11.91 4.69
CA ARG A 109 6.64 -10.57 5.19
C ARG A 109 7.81 -9.96 4.41
N PHE A 110 7.64 -8.74 3.94
CA PHE A 110 8.71 -7.98 3.27
C PHE A 110 8.51 -6.47 3.44
N THR A 111 9.60 -5.71 3.30
CA THR A 111 9.58 -4.25 3.33
C THR A 111 9.21 -3.71 1.96
N TYR A 112 8.05 -3.03 1.85
CA TYR A 112 7.56 -2.48 0.58
C TYR A 112 7.93 -0.99 0.39
N ALA A 113 8.21 -0.26 1.47
CA ALA A 113 8.54 1.16 1.42
C ALA A 113 9.29 1.60 2.68
N ARG A 114 10.05 2.72 2.57
CA ARG A 114 10.57 3.47 3.71
C ARG A 114 10.00 4.87 3.71
N GLY A 115 9.32 5.24 4.80
CA GLY A 115 8.70 6.54 4.97
C GLY A 115 9.68 7.60 5.47
N LYS A 116 9.33 8.87 5.22
CA LYS A 116 10.07 10.04 5.71
C LYS A 116 9.17 10.91 6.56
N LEU A 117 9.70 11.34 7.71
CA LEU A 117 9.03 12.29 8.59
C LEU A 117 9.45 13.71 8.24
N VAL A 118 8.48 14.63 8.21
CA VAL A 118 8.72 16.04 8.04
C VAL A 118 7.96 16.84 9.09
N LEU A 119 8.51 18.01 9.53
CA LEU A 119 7.72 19.05 10.16
C LEU A 119 7.18 19.95 9.05
N TRP A 120 5.88 20.16 9.01
CA TRP A 120 5.24 20.95 7.99
C TRP A 120 4.21 21.92 8.56
N SER A 121 4.15 23.11 7.94
CA SER A 121 3.12 24.13 8.14
C SER A 121 2.57 24.56 6.78
N PRO A 122 1.24 24.72 6.60
CA PRO A 122 0.68 25.27 5.37
C PRO A 122 0.93 26.78 5.20
N ALA A 123 1.43 27.45 6.26
CA ALA A 123 1.81 28.85 6.16
C ALA A 123 3.19 28.98 5.48
N PRO A 124 3.36 29.84 4.47
CA PRO A 124 4.68 30.18 3.98
C PRO A 124 5.50 30.87 5.08
N ASP A 125 6.80 30.64 5.08
CA ASP A 125 7.76 31.29 5.99
C ASP A 125 7.41 31.11 7.49
N ALA A 126 6.75 30.00 7.85
CA ALA A 126 6.40 29.71 9.25
C ALA A 126 7.64 29.54 10.15
N PHE A 127 8.75 29.08 9.56
CA PHE A 127 10.05 28.91 10.22
C PHE A 127 11.19 28.82 9.20
N GLU A 128 12.34 29.40 9.54
CA GLU A 128 13.61 29.21 8.81
C GLU A 128 14.44 28.10 9.45
N ASP A 129 14.40 28.01 10.78
CA ASP A 129 15.10 27.01 11.61
C ASP A 129 14.05 26.25 12.44
N ALA A 130 13.76 25.03 12.04
CA ALA A 130 12.72 24.21 12.67
C ALA A 130 13.05 23.80 14.12
N PRO A 131 14.27 23.36 14.49
CA PRO A 131 14.65 23.17 15.88
C PRO A 131 14.41 24.39 16.75
N ARG A 132 14.84 25.58 16.31
CA ARG A 132 14.61 26.84 17.00
C ARG A 132 13.13 27.21 17.10
N TYR A 133 12.34 26.98 16.06
CA TYR A 133 10.90 27.16 16.06
C TYR A 133 10.21 26.29 17.12
N LEU A 134 10.64 25.03 17.23
CA LEU A 134 10.12 24.11 18.25
C LEU A 134 10.55 24.51 19.68
N GLU A 135 11.75 25.05 19.86
CA GLU A 135 12.23 25.58 21.13
C GLU A 135 11.48 26.84 21.55
N GLN A 136 11.32 27.81 20.66
CA GLN A 136 10.64 29.08 20.92
C GLN A 136 9.11 28.94 21.02
N GLN A 137 8.55 27.88 20.43
CA GLN A 137 7.13 27.53 20.49
C GLN A 137 6.16 28.69 20.12
N PRO A 138 6.35 29.38 18.96
CA PRO A 138 5.51 30.52 18.57
C PRO A 138 4.14 30.09 18.04
N PHE A 139 3.67 28.92 18.43
CA PHE A 139 2.42 28.31 18.02
C PHE A 139 1.56 27.93 19.23
N ALA A 140 0.25 27.89 19.05
CA ALA A 140 -0.69 27.41 20.07
C ALA A 140 -0.75 25.88 20.11
N ARG A 141 -0.67 25.23 18.93
CA ARG A 141 -0.78 23.78 18.79
C ARG A 141 0.25 23.24 17.79
N LEU A 142 0.84 22.10 18.15
CA LEU A 142 1.70 21.28 17.30
C LEU A 142 1.06 19.90 17.15
N ALA A 143 0.82 19.45 15.92
CA ALA A 143 0.19 18.16 15.67
C ALA A 143 1.22 17.03 15.56
N ILE A 144 0.94 15.92 16.22
CA ILE A 144 1.65 14.64 16.06
C ILE A 144 0.63 13.51 15.97
N ALA A 145 0.96 12.39 15.32
CA ALA A 145 0.17 11.18 15.48
C ALA A 145 0.41 10.56 16.87
N ASN A 146 -0.52 9.74 17.34
CA ASN A 146 -0.38 9.07 18.64
C ASN A 146 0.82 8.10 18.63
N PRO A 147 1.88 8.35 19.42
CA PRO A 147 3.09 7.53 19.41
C PRO A 147 2.85 6.05 19.77
N LYS A 148 1.80 5.75 20.55
CA LYS A 148 1.48 4.38 20.98
C LYS A 148 0.95 3.52 19.83
N THR A 149 0.30 4.13 18.85
CA THR A 149 -0.42 3.40 17.79
C THR A 149 0.04 3.71 16.37
N ALA A 150 0.75 4.82 16.16
CA ALA A 150 1.17 5.28 14.84
C ALA A 150 2.71 5.40 14.77
N PRO A 151 3.38 4.69 13.85
CA PRO A 151 4.84 4.74 13.70
C PRO A 151 5.39 6.15 13.45
N TYR A 152 4.71 6.95 12.64
CA TYR A 152 5.07 8.36 12.44
C TYR A 152 4.94 9.20 13.72
N GLY A 153 4.00 8.83 14.60
CA GLY A 153 3.89 9.46 15.92
C GLY A 153 5.06 9.10 16.84
N LEU A 154 5.49 7.84 16.82
CA LEU A 154 6.69 7.40 17.53
C LEU A 154 7.94 8.11 16.99
N ALA A 155 8.09 8.22 15.68
CA ALA A 155 9.18 8.96 15.08
C ALA A 155 9.17 10.44 15.49
N ALA A 156 8.01 11.10 15.50
CA ALA A 156 7.87 12.48 15.98
C ALA A 156 8.26 12.62 17.46
N GLN A 157 7.87 11.67 18.31
CA GLN A 157 8.31 11.63 19.71
C GLN A 157 9.84 11.52 19.81
N GLN A 158 10.46 10.60 19.06
CA GLN A 158 11.92 10.43 19.05
C GLN A 158 12.65 11.70 18.62
N VAL A 159 12.15 12.40 17.60
CA VAL A 159 12.70 13.70 17.17
C VAL A 159 12.63 14.72 18.32
N LEU A 160 11.45 14.86 18.94
CA LEU A 160 11.27 15.80 20.05
C LEU A 160 12.10 15.44 21.28
N GLU A 161 12.31 14.15 21.56
CA GLU A 161 13.23 13.67 22.60
C GLU A 161 14.68 14.00 22.24
N HIS A 162 15.09 13.76 20.99
CA HIS A 162 16.44 14.04 20.50
C HIS A 162 16.83 15.52 20.65
N ILE A 163 15.90 16.44 20.37
CA ILE A 163 16.14 17.89 20.50
C ILE A 163 15.74 18.45 21.89
N GLY A 164 15.39 17.59 22.86
CA GLY A 164 15.04 17.99 24.22
C GLY A 164 13.68 18.68 24.37
N GLN A 165 12.81 18.62 23.36
CA GLN A 165 11.53 19.34 23.34
C GLN A 165 10.31 18.47 23.65
N TRP A 166 10.47 17.18 23.92
CA TRP A 166 9.33 16.29 24.20
C TRP A 166 8.50 16.73 25.41
N GLN A 167 9.14 16.98 26.55
CA GLN A 167 8.44 17.37 27.76
C GLN A 167 7.92 18.84 27.70
N PRO A 168 8.72 19.82 27.25
CA PRO A 168 8.24 21.21 27.14
C PRO A 168 7.02 21.36 26.21
N LEU A 169 6.89 20.56 25.18
CA LEU A 169 5.81 20.66 24.20
C LEU A 169 4.53 19.91 24.59
N GLN A 170 4.52 19.05 25.60
CA GLN A 170 3.34 18.27 25.99
C GLN A 170 2.04 19.10 26.09
N PRO A 171 2.03 20.32 26.69
CA PRO A 171 0.80 21.11 26.77
C PRO A 171 0.27 21.63 25.44
N LYS A 172 1.13 21.70 24.42
CA LYS A 172 0.79 22.20 23.08
C LYS A 172 0.56 21.10 22.06
N LEU A 173 0.85 19.83 22.42
CA LEU A 173 0.65 18.71 21.49
C LEU A 173 -0.83 18.39 21.29
N VAL A 174 -1.26 18.34 20.04
CA VAL A 174 -2.52 17.71 19.65
C VAL A 174 -2.20 16.39 18.96
N ARG A 175 -2.88 15.32 19.42
CA ARG A 175 -2.59 13.96 18.94
C ARG A 175 -3.70 13.47 18.02
N GLY A 176 -3.34 13.20 16.76
CA GLY A 176 -4.20 12.49 15.83
C GLY A 176 -4.18 10.97 16.10
N ASP A 177 -5.30 10.34 15.97
CA ASP A 177 -5.42 8.87 16.06
C ASP A 177 -4.63 8.12 14.98
N SER A 178 -4.34 8.80 13.87
CA SER A 178 -3.50 8.35 12.78
C SER A 178 -2.73 9.52 12.19
N ILE A 179 -1.74 9.24 11.34
CA ILE A 179 -0.99 10.29 10.63
C ILE A 179 -1.89 11.06 9.64
N ALA A 180 -2.94 10.42 9.09
CA ALA A 180 -3.91 11.11 8.25
C ALA A 180 -4.71 12.14 9.05
N GLN A 181 -5.18 11.82 10.25
CA GLN A 181 -5.86 12.79 11.12
C GLN A 181 -4.91 13.91 11.56
N THR A 182 -3.65 13.56 11.84
CA THR A 182 -2.61 14.56 12.17
C THR A 182 -2.44 15.57 11.04
N PHE A 183 -2.35 15.09 9.80
CA PHE A 183 -2.27 15.92 8.61
C PHE A 183 -3.49 16.85 8.50
N GLN A 184 -4.70 16.32 8.74
CA GLN A 184 -5.93 17.12 8.71
C GLN A 184 -5.94 18.23 9.78
N PHE A 185 -5.37 18.03 10.98
CA PHE A 185 -5.24 19.10 11.97
C PHE A 185 -4.39 20.26 11.48
N VAL A 186 -3.34 19.96 10.70
CA VAL A 186 -2.46 20.98 10.13
C VAL A 186 -3.13 21.69 8.95
N VAL A 187 -3.68 20.92 7.99
CA VAL A 187 -4.39 21.47 6.81
C VAL A 187 -5.55 22.37 7.22
N SER A 188 -6.35 21.96 8.21
CA SER A 188 -7.48 22.76 8.74
C SER A 188 -7.06 23.90 9.66
N ARG A 189 -5.74 24.11 9.88
CA ARG A 189 -5.16 25.12 10.78
C ARG A 189 -5.59 24.98 12.25
N ASN A 190 -6.09 23.83 12.65
CA ASN A 190 -6.29 23.47 14.06
C ASN A 190 -4.95 23.28 14.80
N ALA A 191 -3.87 23.05 14.06
CA ALA A 191 -2.50 23.15 14.51
C ALA A 191 -1.70 24.00 13.52
N GLN A 192 -0.79 24.83 13.99
CA GLN A 192 0.00 25.72 13.14
C GLN A 192 1.07 24.96 12.35
N ALA A 193 1.56 23.88 12.92
CA ALA A 193 2.49 22.95 12.28
C ALA A 193 2.25 21.53 12.81
N GLY A 194 2.83 20.54 12.16
CA GLY A 194 2.77 19.16 12.63
C GLY A 194 3.83 18.27 12.00
N PHE A 195 4.16 17.20 12.71
CA PHE A 195 4.97 16.13 12.18
C PHE A 195 4.07 15.20 11.34
N VAL A 196 4.31 15.16 10.04
CA VAL A 196 3.50 14.45 9.05
C VAL A 196 4.38 13.59 8.15
N ALA A 197 3.77 12.73 7.33
CA ALA A 197 4.52 11.98 6.33
C ALA A 197 4.87 12.88 5.12
N ALA A 198 6.10 12.80 4.62
CA ALA A 198 6.52 13.55 3.44
C ALA A 198 5.62 13.26 2.21
N SER A 199 5.12 12.03 2.10
CA SER A 199 4.17 11.62 1.06
C SER A 199 2.86 12.41 1.08
N GLN A 200 2.36 12.77 2.26
CA GLN A 200 1.13 13.55 2.40
C GLN A 200 1.32 14.99 1.91
N VAL A 201 2.46 15.60 2.25
CA VAL A 201 2.80 16.95 1.78
C VAL A 201 3.03 16.95 0.28
N LYS A 202 3.69 15.92 -0.26
CA LYS A 202 3.98 15.81 -1.69
C LYS A 202 2.72 15.74 -2.55
N VAL A 203 1.65 15.13 -2.05
CA VAL A 203 0.35 15.02 -2.75
C VAL A 203 -0.50 16.27 -2.56
N TRP A 204 -0.18 17.07 -1.55
CA TRP A 204 -0.87 18.33 -1.28
C TRP A 204 -0.57 19.33 -2.40
N ASP A 205 -1.60 19.71 -3.17
CA ASP A 205 -1.50 20.45 -4.45
C ASP A 205 -1.39 21.99 -4.26
N GLU A 206 -1.19 22.46 -3.04
CA GLU A 206 -0.99 23.87 -2.73
C GLU A 206 0.50 24.17 -2.57
N ASP A 207 0.89 25.43 -2.76
CA ASP A 207 2.24 25.90 -2.44
C ASP A 207 2.64 25.32 -1.09
N ALA A 208 3.65 24.48 -1.11
CA ALA A 208 3.96 23.50 -0.06
C ALA A 208 4.11 24.06 1.36
N GLY A 209 3.89 25.38 1.57
CA GLY A 209 4.08 26.05 2.85
C GLY A 209 5.54 25.99 3.29
N THR A 210 5.76 25.80 4.59
CA THR A 210 7.11 25.65 5.16
C THR A 210 7.34 24.20 5.57
N LEU A 211 8.44 23.61 5.10
CA LEU A 211 8.78 22.22 5.33
C LEU A 211 10.21 22.09 5.88
N TRP A 212 10.36 21.31 6.93
CA TRP A 212 11.65 20.82 7.40
C TRP A 212 11.72 19.31 7.22
N GLN A 213 12.63 18.86 6.38
CA GLN A 213 12.95 17.45 6.27
C GLN A 213 13.77 17.02 7.49
N VAL A 214 13.17 16.21 8.37
CA VAL A 214 13.82 15.77 9.60
C VAL A 214 15.01 14.88 9.28
N PRO A 215 16.21 15.15 9.83
CA PRO A 215 17.36 14.27 9.65
C PRO A 215 17.06 12.85 10.14
N GLN A 216 17.40 11.84 9.35
CA GLN A 216 17.16 10.43 9.69
C GLN A 216 17.80 10.01 11.02
N ALA A 217 18.91 10.66 11.41
CA ALA A 217 19.58 10.39 12.67
C ALA A 217 18.74 10.73 13.92
N TYR A 218 17.66 11.49 13.80
CA TYR A 218 16.82 11.90 14.91
C TYR A 218 15.71 10.92 15.27
N TYR A 219 15.45 9.94 14.41
CA TYR A 219 14.40 8.92 14.59
C TYR A 219 14.77 7.60 13.91
N GLN A 220 14.20 6.51 14.38
CA GLN A 220 14.39 5.19 13.77
C GLN A 220 13.77 5.16 12.37
N PRO A 221 14.38 4.46 11.40
CA PRO A 221 13.81 4.30 10.06
C PRO A 221 12.36 3.81 10.11
N ILE A 222 11.51 4.42 9.28
CA ILE A 222 10.11 4.02 9.17
C ILE A 222 10.01 2.99 8.02
N ASP A 223 10.57 1.80 8.25
CA ASP A 223 10.45 0.68 7.33
C ASP A 223 9.04 0.09 7.42
N GLN A 224 8.36 0.03 6.28
CA GLN A 224 6.97 -0.36 6.18
C GLN A 224 6.88 -1.76 5.57
N GLN A 225 6.21 -2.66 6.29
CA GLN A 225 6.14 -4.06 5.87
C GLN A 225 4.71 -4.51 5.57
N ALA A 226 4.62 -5.34 4.52
CA ALA A 226 3.41 -6.09 4.18
C ALA A 226 3.56 -7.54 4.63
N ILE A 227 2.44 -8.15 5.04
CA ILE A 227 2.34 -9.59 5.35
C ILE A 227 1.00 -10.14 4.88
N LEU A 228 1.01 -11.32 4.27
CA LEU A 228 -0.19 -12.09 3.95
C LEU A 228 -0.73 -12.71 5.23
N LEU A 229 -1.99 -12.44 5.56
CA LEU A 229 -2.65 -13.03 6.72
C LEU A 229 -3.15 -14.45 6.40
N ASN A 230 -3.32 -15.29 7.41
CA ASN A 230 -3.78 -16.68 7.21
C ASN A 230 -5.13 -16.76 6.48
N ARG A 231 -6.01 -15.77 6.69
CA ARG A 231 -7.28 -15.67 5.95
C ARG A 231 -7.05 -15.58 4.43
N GLY A 232 -6.04 -14.81 4.01
CA GLY A 232 -5.67 -14.62 2.61
C GLY A 232 -4.85 -15.77 2.01
N ALA A 233 -4.46 -16.79 2.80
CA ALA A 233 -3.51 -17.84 2.37
C ALA A 233 -3.96 -18.61 1.12
N SER A 234 -5.25 -18.83 0.93
CA SER A 234 -5.83 -19.49 -0.24
C SER A 234 -6.49 -18.51 -1.24
N ASN A 235 -6.45 -17.19 -0.96
CA ASN A 235 -7.02 -16.17 -1.82
C ASN A 235 -6.00 -15.79 -2.91
N GLU A 236 -6.30 -16.12 -4.16
CA GLU A 236 -5.44 -15.83 -5.32
C GLU A 236 -5.25 -14.31 -5.51
N ALA A 237 -6.30 -13.50 -5.32
CA ALA A 237 -6.20 -12.04 -5.41
C ALA A 237 -5.26 -11.46 -4.34
N ALA A 238 -5.25 -12.04 -3.13
CA ALA A 238 -4.35 -11.61 -2.06
C ALA A 238 -2.88 -11.94 -2.38
N ARG A 239 -2.62 -13.11 -2.94
CA ARG A 239 -1.27 -13.49 -3.40
C ARG A 239 -0.81 -12.60 -4.55
N ALA A 240 -1.68 -12.39 -5.55
CA ALA A 240 -1.41 -11.50 -6.67
C ALA A 240 -1.11 -10.07 -6.20
N TRP A 241 -1.84 -9.55 -5.18
CA TRP A 241 -1.55 -8.25 -4.58
C TRP A 241 -0.17 -8.20 -3.94
N MET A 242 0.22 -9.24 -3.18
CA MET A 242 1.55 -9.32 -2.56
C MET A 242 2.67 -9.35 -3.60
N ASP A 243 2.46 -10.04 -4.73
CA ASP A 243 3.43 -10.10 -5.83
C ASP A 243 3.45 -8.77 -6.61
N PHE A 244 2.30 -8.15 -6.86
CA PHE A 244 2.20 -6.85 -7.50
C PHE A 244 2.97 -5.78 -6.72
N LEU A 245 2.92 -5.77 -5.38
CA LEU A 245 3.67 -4.82 -4.56
C LEU A 245 5.20 -4.88 -4.77
N LYS A 246 5.72 -6.00 -5.31
CA LYS A 246 7.14 -6.20 -5.63
C LYS A 246 7.47 -5.86 -7.09
N SER A 247 6.47 -5.57 -7.92
CA SER A 247 6.66 -5.26 -9.34
C SER A 247 7.33 -3.89 -9.54
N ASP A 248 7.99 -3.73 -10.68
CA ASP A 248 8.58 -2.43 -11.07
C ASP A 248 7.53 -1.32 -11.15
N THR A 249 6.31 -1.65 -11.59
CA THR A 249 5.16 -0.73 -11.63
C THR A 249 4.84 -0.22 -10.23
N ALA A 250 4.65 -1.11 -9.26
CA ALA A 250 4.33 -0.72 -7.88
C ALA A 250 5.48 0.06 -7.24
N ILE A 251 6.72 -0.38 -7.43
CA ILE A 251 7.92 0.30 -6.93
C ILE A 251 8.01 1.72 -7.52
N GLY A 252 7.75 1.88 -8.82
CA GLY A 252 7.73 3.17 -9.49
C GLY A 252 6.67 4.12 -8.89
N ILE A 253 5.45 3.61 -8.67
CA ILE A 253 4.36 4.36 -8.02
C ILE A 253 4.78 4.77 -6.60
N ILE A 254 5.25 3.84 -5.77
CA ILE A 254 5.67 4.09 -4.38
C ILE A 254 6.72 5.22 -4.32
N ARG A 255 7.73 5.15 -5.18
CA ARG A 255 8.77 6.20 -5.29
C ARG A 255 8.20 7.56 -5.73
N SER A 256 7.25 7.56 -6.65
CA SER A 256 6.63 8.80 -7.14
C SER A 256 5.89 9.54 -6.02
N TYR A 257 5.41 8.84 -4.99
CA TYR A 257 4.81 9.41 -3.79
C TYR A 257 5.83 9.82 -2.70
N GLY A 258 7.14 9.69 -2.95
CA GLY A 258 8.18 10.17 -2.05
C GLY A 258 8.68 9.18 -1.01
N TYR A 259 8.35 7.91 -1.17
CA TYR A 259 8.93 6.82 -0.37
C TYR A 259 10.26 6.37 -0.94
N ASP A 260 11.17 5.96 -0.05
CA ASP A 260 12.38 5.23 -0.46
C ASP A 260 12.08 3.72 -0.51
N GLN A 261 12.93 2.97 -1.20
CA GLN A 261 12.91 1.51 -1.12
C GLN A 261 13.37 1.03 0.25
N GLY A 262 12.71 0.02 0.78
CA GLY A 262 13.19 -0.70 1.95
C GLY A 262 14.51 -1.43 1.65
N HIS A 263 15.29 -1.71 2.69
CA HIS A 263 16.61 -2.33 2.55
C HIS A 263 16.55 -3.77 2.00
N ASP A 264 15.38 -4.44 2.09
CA ASP A 264 15.18 -5.85 1.70
C ASP A 264 14.67 -6.02 0.25
N ALA A 265 14.56 -4.93 -0.52
CA ALA A 265 14.07 -4.99 -1.91
C ALA A 265 15.14 -5.43 -2.94
N ILE A 266 16.34 -5.81 -2.47
CA ILE A 266 17.44 -6.28 -3.33
C ILE A 266 18.10 -7.48 -2.63
N ASN A 267 17.53 -8.66 -2.80
CA ASN A 267 18.27 -9.95 -2.79
C ASN A 267 17.45 -10.99 -3.56
#